data_7732c252e7fc5d6fa339051e9e2de3b8
#
_entry.id   7732c252e7fc5d6fa339051e9e2de3b8
#
_cell.length_a   1.000
_cell.length_b   1.000
_cell.length_c   1.000
_cell.angle_alpha   90.00
_cell.angle_beta   90.00
_cell.angle_gamma   90.00
#
_symmetry.space_group_name_H-M   'P 1'
#
loop_
_entity.id
_entity.type
_entity.pdbx_description
1 polymer ?
#
loop_
_entity_poly.entity_id
_entity_poly.type
_entity_poly.pdbx_seq_one_letter_code
_entity_poly.pdbx_strand_id
1 'polypeptide(L)'
;MNLGTKILTCCLKSREAFHSLRDNVDFSGLSPDIEWLSHVIAKYYDTDENATSINRDLIKEQVQSKFANAQKADHLLTLIDECYASDFSTPNYVDLYLESKRKAVGYKLATALSGSEIDEGAVGALMDDYKKCSVVVEESDDDNVIHNMSVEEAINEVLDKTGRIYLAPKALNDATDGALPGDSIIVFARPEVGKTAFCCTLMAGFAWYGLPGIFFSNEEPTKRVAARFQSTITNMTADEIEKEPEKASALLAKRGYDNVRFIRLQFSTPAEIEKYVKMYGAKWMIVDQLRNMHIPRLEGKTQVLEESAKALREIAAKHSLVSIGVTQAGD
;
A
#
# COMPACT_ATOMS: atom_id res chain seq x y z
N MET A 1 -32.49 12.41 14.73
CA MET A 1 -31.85 11.08 14.50
C MET A 1 -30.35 11.21 14.54
N ASN A 2 -29.69 10.34 15.30
CA ASN A 2 -28.24 10.27 15.30
C ASN A 2 -27.70 9.49 14.05
N LEU A 3 -26.40 9.53 13.82
CA LEU A 3 -25.78 8.89 12.66
C LEU A 3 -26.02 7.37 12.64
N GLY A 4 -25.93 6.71 13.79
CA GLY A 4 -26.16 5.26 13.89
C GLY A 4 -27.59 4.85 13.50
N THR A 5 -28.61 5.63 13.89
CA THR A 5 -30.01 5.39 13.47
C THR A 5 -30.18 5.56 11.95
N LYS A 6 -29.47 6.51 11.35
CA LYS A 6 -29.51 6.73 9.90
C LYS A 6 -28.89 5.56 9.12
N ILE A 7 -27.74 5.07 9.59
CA ILE A 7 -27.07 3.88 9.03
C ILE A 7 -28.00 2.66 9.14
N LEU A 8 -28.61 2.46 10.31
CA LEU A 8 -29.56 1.37 10.52
C LEU A 8 -30.76 1.45 9.57
N THR A 9 -31.25 2.66 9.29
CA THR A 9 -32.33 2.89 8.31
C THR A 9 -31.97 2.38 6.93
N CYS A 10 -30.76 2.68 6.46
CA CYS A 10 -30.28 2.20 5.16
C CYS A 10 -30.20 0.67 5.13
N CYS A 11 -29.67 0.06 6.19
CA CYS A 11 -29.55 -1.40 6.30
C CYS A 11 -30.91 -2.11 6.29
N LEU A 12 -31.93 -1.54 6.93
CA LEU A 12 -33.29 -2.10 6.95
C LEU A 12 -33.99 -2.01 5.59
N LYS A 13 -33.76 -0.94 4.85
CA LYS A 13 -34.47 -0.63 3.61
C LYS A 13 -33.84 -1.18 2.35
N SER A 14 -32.54 -1.51 2.39
CA SER A 14 -31.80 -2.00 1.22
C SER A 14 -30.74 -3.02 1.62
N ARG A 15 -30.80 -4.20 0.99
CA ARG A 15 -29.77 -5.23 1.09
C ARG A 15 -28.42 -4.74 0.57
N GLU A 16 -28.42 -4.08 -0.58
CA GLU A 16 -27.20 -3.51 -1.19
C GLU A 16 -26.54 -2.50 -0.26
N ALA A 17 -27.35 -1.60 0.32
CA ALA A 17 -26.90 -0.67 1.33
C ALA A 17 -26.33 -1.37 2.56
N PHE A 18 -26.92 -2.46 3.01
CA PHE A 18 -26.40 -3.25 4.15
C PHE A 18 -25.03 -3.83 3.84
N HIS A 19 -24.83 -4.44 2.67
CA HIS A 19 -23.53 -5.01 2.30
C HIS A 19 -22.45 -3.93 2.20
N SER A 20 -22.74 -2.82 1.51
CA SER A 20 -21.81 -1.67 1.44
C SER A 20 -21.47 -1.09 2.81
N LEU A 21 -22.44 -0.97 3.70
CA LEU A 21 -22.21 -0.45 5.06
C LEU A 21 -21.52 -1.47 5.97
N ARG A 22 -21.80 -2.77 5.85
CA ARG A 22 -21.17 -3.83 6.65
C ARG A 22 -19.65 -3.84 6.51
N ASP A 23 -19.15 -3.61 5.32
CA ASP A 23 -17.71 -3.64 5.03
C ASP A 23 -16.98 -2.37 5.52
N ASN A 24 -17.71 -1.26 5.69
CA ASN A 24 -17.15 0.05 5.99
C ASN A 24 -17.48 0.56 7.41
N VAL A 25 -18.49 0.01 8.08
CA VAL A 25 -19.00 0.50 9.36
C VAL A 25 -18.77 -0.52 10.48
N ASP A 26 -18.10 -0.06 11.54
CA ASP A 26 -18.00 -0.80 12.79
C ASP A 26 -19.26 -0.55 13.64
N PHE A 27 -20.22 -1.46 13.57
CA PHE A 27 -21.48 -1.38 14.31
C PHE A 27 -21.31 -1.49 15.81
N SER A 28 -20.25 -2.16 16.29
CA SER A 28 -19.97 -2.33 17.73
C SER A 28 -19.66 -1.01 18.42
N GLY A 29 -19.13 -0.04 17.67
CA GLY A 29 -18.82 1.30 18.15
C GLY A 29 -20.01 2.29 18.17
N LEU A 30 -21.19 1.92 17.66
CA LEU A 30 -22.32 2.83 17.58
C LEU A 30 -23.17 2.84 18.84
N SER A 31 -23.86 1.76 19.12
CA SER A 31 -24.55 1.51 20.37
C SER A 31 -24.92 0.02 20.48
N PRO A 32 -25.11 -0.54 21.70
CA PRO A 32 -25.49 -1.94 21.87
C PRO A 32 -26.80 -2.31 21.17
N ASP A 33 -27.72 -1.40 21.04
CA ASP A 33 -29.02 -1.62 20.40
C ASP A 33 -28.86 -1.68 18.87
N ILE A 34 -28.04 -0.80 18.29
CA ILE A 34 -27.73 -0.79 16.87
C ILE A 34 -26.87 -2.00 16.49
N GLU A 35 -25.90 -2.35 17.32
CA GLU A 35 -25.09 -3.56 17.14
C GLU A 35 -25.97 -4.81 17.12
N TRP A 36 -26.88 -4.96 18.08
CA TRP A 36 -27.78 -6.10 18.11
C TRP A 36 -28.70 -6.15 16.86
N LEU A 37 -29.29 -5.04 16.47
CA LEU A 37 -30.12 -4.94 15.28
C LEU A 37 -29.32 -5.25 14.00
N SER A 38 -28.07 -4.82 13.89
CA SER A 38 -27.23 -5.15 12.74
C SER A 38 -26.99 -6.64 12.59
N HIS A 39 -26.83 -7.38 13.71
CA HIS A 39 -26.73 -8.84 13.67
C HIS A 39 -28.05 -9.53 13.25
N VAL A 40 -29.20 -8.96 13.66
CA VAL A 40 -30.52 -9.47 13.21
C VAL A 40 -30.69 -9.25 11.71
N ILE A 41 -30.32 -8.09 11.21
CA ILE A 41 -30.35 -7.73 9.79
C ILE A 41 -29.43 -8.66 8.99
N ALA A 42 -28.20 -8.87 9.46
CA ALA A 42 -27.24 -9.77 8.81
C ALA A 42 -27.83 -11.17 8.66
N LYS A 43 -28.35 -11.74 9.76
CA LYS A 43 -28.96 -13.06 9.76
C LYS A 43 -30.17 -13.16 8.81
N TYR A 44 -30.97 -12.11 8.70
CA TYR A 44 -32.10 -12.07 7.79
C TYR A 44 -31.64 -12.15 6.33
N TYR A 45 -30.69 -11.31 5.92
CA TYR A 45 -30.18 -11.29 4.56
C TYR A 45 -29.35 -12.52 4.20
N ASP A 46 -28.68 -13.15 5.18
CA ASP A 46 -27.96 -14.41 4.99
C ASP A 46 -28.94 -15.61 4.81
N THR A 47 -30.17 -15.50 5.35
CA THR A 47 -31.18 -16.56 5.27
C THR A 47 -32.04 -16.46 4.01
N ASP A 48 -32.35 -15.26 3.57
CA ASP A 48 -33.17 -15.00 2.37
C ASP A 48 -32.34 -14.22 1.33
N GLU A 49 -31.70 -14.96 0.42
CA GLU A 49 -30.85 -14.39 -0.63
C GLU A 49 -31.59 -13.50 -1.62
N ASN A 50 -32.93 -13.60 -1.72
CA ASN A 50 -33.74 -12.83 -2.64
C ASN A 50 -34.36 -11.57 -2.00
N ALA A 51 -34.21 -11.40 -0.68
CA ALA A 51 -34.74 -10.24 0.01
C ALA A 51 -33.98 -8.97 -0.39
N THR A 52 -34.67 -7.97 -0.90
CA THR A 52 -34.11 -6.65 -1.23
C THR A 52 -34.21 -5.68 -0.07
N SER A 53 -35.14 -5.88 0.86
CA SER A 53 -35.36 -5.08 2.07
C SER A 53 -35.99 -5.97 3.16
N ILE A 54 -35.96 -5.52 4.40
CA ILE A 54 -36.57 -6.24 5.52
C ILE A 54 -37.96 -5.68 5.80
N ASN A 55 -38.92 -6.57 6.00
CA ASN A 55 -40.28 -6.15 6.38
C ASN A 55 -40.28 -5.65 7.84
N ARG A 56 -40.91 -4.47 8.06
CA ARG A 56 -41.00 -3.83 9.37
C ARG A 56 -41.60 -4.72 10.45
N ASP A 57 -42.66 -5.47 10.13
CA ASP A 57 -43.39 -6.28 11.08
C ASP A 57 -42.55 -7.50 11.51
N LEU A 58 -41.81 -8.11 10.59
CA LEU A 58 -40.88 -9.23 10.90
C LEU A 58 -39.79 -8.84 11.92
N ILE A 59 -39.20 -7.66 11.75
CA ILE A 59 -38.17 -7.20 12.71
C ILE A 59 -38.76 -6.87 14.07
N LYS A 60 -39.99 -6.33 14.10
CA LYS A 60 -40.72 -6.07 15.34
C LYS A 60 -41.05 -7.35 16.09
N GLU A 61 -41.51 -8.40 15.41
CA GLU A 61 -41.75 -9.72 15.99
C GLU A 61 -40.46 -10.32 16.59
N GLN A 62 -39.33 -10.16 15.93
CA GLN A 62 -38.03 -10.61 16.47
C GLN A 62 -37.66 -9.88 17.77
N VAL A 63 -37.88 -8.56 17.84
CA VAL A 63 -37.66 -7.77 19.07
C VAL A 63 -38.57 -8.27 20.20
N GLN A 64 -39.87 -8.43 19.92
CA GLN A 64 -40.86 -8.87 20.92
C GLN A 64 -40.57 -10.29 21.42
N SER A 65 -40.14 -11.21 20.55
CA SER A 65 -39.78 -12.58 20.92
C SER A 65 -38.50 -12.67 21.75
N LYS A 66 -37.55 -11.75 21.56
CA LYS A 66 -36.25 -11.79 22.24
C LYS A 66 -36.24 -11.11 23.59
N PHE A 67 -36.95 -9.98 23.75
CA PHE A 67 -36.88 -9.14 24.94
C PHE A 67 -38.14 -9.26 25.80
N ALA A 68 -38.01 -9.98 26.94
CA ALA A 68 -39.05 -10.07 27.95
C ALA A 68 -39.22 -8.72 28.75
N ASN A 69 -38.24 -7.83 28.68
CA ASN A 69 -38.29 -6.51 29.31
C ASN A 69 -39.04 -5.54 28.41
N ALA A 70 -40.26 -5.16 28.78
CA ALA A 70 -41.15 -4.28 28.06
C ALA A 70 -40.46 -2.93 27.70
N GLN A 71 -39.74 -2.33 28.63
CA GLN A 71 -39.11 -1.01 28.43
C GLN A 71 -38.01 -1.05 27.36
N LYS A 72 -37.20 -2.13 27.32
CA LYS A 72 -36.16 -2.30 26.29
C LYS A 72 -36.78 -2.64 24.93
N ALA A 73 -37.81 -3.48 24.92
CA ALA A 73 -38.57 -3.80 23.71
C ALA A 73 -39.21 -2.53 23.10
N ASP A 74 -39.88 -1.71 23.92
CA ASP A 74 -40.54 -0.48 23.47
C ASP A 74 -39.54 0.53 22.88
N HIS A 75 -38.34 0.65 23.48
CA HIS A 75 -37.27 1.50 22.93
C HIS A 75 -36.84 1.03 21.54
N LEU A 76 -36.58 -0.26 21.36
CA LEU A 76 -36.18 -0.83 20.07
C LEU A 76 -37.29 -0.75 19.02
N LEU A 77 -38.53 -0.96 19.41
CA LEU A 77 -39.71 -0.81 18.53
C LEU A 77 -39.88 0.64 18.04
N THR A 78 -39.66 1.61 18.94
CA THR A 78 -39.68 3.04 18.60
C THR A 78 -38.56 3.38 17.61
N LEU A 79 -37.34 2.88 17.87
CA LEU A 79 -36.19 3.08 16.99
C LEU A 79 -36.43 2.50 15.58
N ILE A 80 -37.02 1.30 15.48
CA ILE A 80 -37.41 0.68 14.21
C ILE A 80 -38.44 1.56 13.49
N ASP A 81 -39.46 2.07 14.21
CA ASP A 81 -40.48 2.91 13.62
C ASP A 81 -39.92 4.22 13.07
N GLU A 82 -38.98 4.84 13.77
CA GLU A 82 -38.22 6.00 13.30
C GLU A 82 -37.42 5.67 12.03
N CYS A 83 -36.79 4.50 11.97
CA CYS A 83 -36.05 4.09 10.79
C CYS A 83 -36.92 3.94 9.54
N TYR A 84 -38.11 3.34 9.67
CA TYR A 84 -39.02 3.16 8.53
C TYR A 84 -39.75 4.43 8.13
N ALA A 85 -39.95 5.37 9.08
CA ALA A 85 -40.54 6.67 8.79
C ALA A 85 -39.63 7.65 8.04
N SER A 86 -38.32 7.35 8.03
CA SER A 86 -37.30 8.23 7.48
C SER A 86 -36.92 7.84 6.07
N ASP A 87 -36.59 8.80 5.21
CA ASP A 87 -36.10 8.57 3.85
C ASP A 87 -34.64 9.07 3.73
N PHE A 88 -33.71 8.18 3.38
CA PHE A 88 -32.29 8.50 3.35
C PHE A 88 -31.54 7.80 2.19
N SER A 89 -30.53 8.49 1.67
CA SER A 89 -29.60 8.01 0.63
C SER A 89 -28.37 7.37 1.25
N THR A 90 -28.03 6.16 0.83
CA THR A 90 -26.93 5.35 1.38
C THR A 90 -25.52 5.94 1.20
N PRO A 91 -25.12 6.43 0.02
CA PRO A 91 -23.75 6.89 -0.21
C PRO A 91 -23.29 7.97 0.77
N ASN A 92 -24.17 8.95 1.03
CA ASN A 92 -23.86 10.07 1.92
C ASN A 92 -23.62 9.68 3.39
N TYR A 93 -24.08 8.50 3.83
CA TYR A 93 -23.93 8.09 5.24
C TYR A 93 -22.64 7.30 5.51
N VAL A 94 -22.13 6.57 4.52
CA VAL A 94 -20.80 5.97 4.61
C VAL A 94 -19.77 7.08 4.79
N ASP A 95 -19.80 8.10 3.93
CA ASP A 95 -18.89 9.24 4.00
C ASP A 95 -18.99 10.00 5.32
N LEU A 96 -20.23 10.29 5.76
CA LEU A 96 -20.46 10.97 7.04
C LEU A 96 -19.99 10.14 8.23
N TYR A 97 -20.14 8.81 8.20
CA TYR A 97 -19.63 7.92 9.25
C TYR A 97 -18.11 7.91 9.26
N LEU A 98 -17.47 7.72 8.11
CA LEU A 98 -16.01 7.71 7.99
C LEU A 98 -15.40 9.05 8.38
N GLU A 99 -16.02 10.17 8.00
CA GLU A 99 -15.60 11.51 8.43
C GLU A 99 -15.74 11.69 9.95
N SER A 100 -16.83 11.25 10.53
CA SER A 100 -17.05 11.31 11.99
C SER A 100 -16.04 10.46 12.74
N LYS A 101 -15.80 9.23 12.26
CA LYS A 101 -14.80 8.30 12.82
C LYS A 101 -13.39 8.90 12.69
N ARG A 102 -13.05 9.45 11.53
CA ARG A 102 -11.76 10.11 11.29
C ARG A 102 -11.53 11.29 12.24
N LYS A 103 -12.55 12.13 12.48
CA LYS A 103 -12.48 13.23 13.45
C LYS A 103 -12.26 12.70 14.89
N ALA A 104 -12.95 11.64 15.28
CA ALA A 104 -12.81 11.04 16.61
C ALA A 104 -11.42 10.42 16.81
N VAL A 105 -10.89 9.71 15.81
CA VAL A 105 -9.53 9.14 15.85
C VAL A 105 -8.50 10.26 15.83
N GLY A 106 -8.68 11.29 15.01
CA GLY A 106 -7.81 12.47 14.97
C GLY A 106 -7.72 13.19 16.30
N TYR A 107 -8.83 13.33 17.02
CA TYR A 107 -8.84 13.89 18.38
C TYR A 107 -8.05 13.03 19.37
N LYS A 108 -8.26 11.70 19.35
CA LYS A 108 -7.49 10.76 20.19
C LYS A 108 -5.99 10.84 19.88
N LEU A 109 -5.63 10.92 18.60
CA LEU A 109 -4.24 11.06 18.15
C LEU A 109 -3.63 12.36 18.66
N ALA A 110 -4.33 13.50 18.53
CA ALA A 110 -3.88 14.78 19.05
C ALA A 110 -3.69 14.75 20.57
N THR A 111 -4.59 14.10 21.29
CA THR A 111 -4.50 13.93 22.77
C THR A 111 -3.30 13.06 23.13
N ALA A 112 -3.06 11.94 22.43
CA ALA A 112 -1.92 11.06 22.67
C ALA A 112 -0.57 11.76 22.40
N LEU A 113 -0.51 12.64 21.40
CA LEU A 113 0.68 13.42 21.06
C LEU A 113 0.93 14.60 22.01
N SER A 114 -0.11 15.10 22.70
CA SER A 114 0.02 16.23 23.65
C SER A 114 0.31 15.80 25.10
N GLY A 115 0.38 14.49 25.37
CA GLY A 115 0.75 13.94 26.67
C GLY A 115 2.22 14.22 27.04
N SER A 116 2.53 14.18 28.33
CA SER A 116 3.90 14.33 28.84
C SER A 116 4.81 13.14 28.51
N GLU A 117 4.23 11.97 28.28
CA GLU A 117 4.90 10.77 27.80
C GLU A 117 4.17 10.29 26.54
N ILE A 118 4.91 10.13 25.44
CA ILE A 118 4.36 9.68 24.16
C ILE A 118 4.53 8.16 24.05
N ASP A 119 3.43 7.43 24.08
CA ASP A 119 3.40 6.02 23.74
C ASP A 119 3.41 5.87 22.21
N GLU A 120 4.59 5.64 21.63
CA GLU A 120 4.77 5.47 20.18
C GLU A 120 3.93 4.31 19.62
N GLY A 121 3.68 3.27 20.42
CA GLY A 121 2.85 2.13 20.05
C GLY A 121 1.38 2.52 19.87
N ALA A 122 0.83 3.23 20.84
CA ALA A 122 -0.55 3.74 20.79
C ALA A 122 -0.73 4.78 19.68
N VAL A 123 0.24 5.70 19.51
CA VAL A 123 0.22 6.70 18.44
C VAL A 123 0.23 6.05 17.06
N GLY A 124 1.10 5.05 16.86
CA GLY A 124 1.14 4.34 15.59
C GLY A 124 -0.17 3.59 15.26
N ALA A 125 -0.81 2.94 16.25
CA ALA A 125 -2.11 2.29 16.06
C ALA A 125 -3.20 3.30 15.66
N LEU A 126 -3.24 4.47 16.32
CA LEU A 126 -4.17 5.54 15.99
C LEU A 126 -3.92 6.15 14.60
N MET A 127 -2.66 6.24 14.17
CA MET A 127 -2.33 6.68 12.81
C MET A 127 -2.80 5.69 11.74
N ASP A 128 -2.67 4.39 11.99
CA ASP A 128 -3.16 3.36 11.07
C ASP A 128 -4.69 3.37 11.00
N ASP A 129 -5.37 3.53 12.12
CA ASP A 129 -6.83 3.66 12.17
C ASP A 129 -7.31 4.94 11.46
N TYR A 130 -6.57 6.04 11.59
CA TYR A 130 -6.88 7.28 10.87
C TYR A 130 -6.77 7.11 9.34
N LYS A 131 -5.74 6.40 8.87
CA LYS A 131 -5.57 6.08 7.45
C LYS A 131 -6.69 5.21 6.91
N LYS A 132 -7.08 4.15 7.65
CA LYS A 132 -8.20 3.27 7.26
C LYS A 132 -9.51 4.02 7.09
N CYS A 133 -9.77 5.05 7.90
CA CYS A 133 -10.95 5.90 7.74
C CYS A 133 -10.92 6.82 6.49
N SER A 134 -9.81 6.86 5.76
CA SER A 134 -9.63 7.70 4.57
C SER A 134 -9.78 6.93 3.26
N VAL A 135 -9.89 5.60 3.34
CA VAL A 135 -10.08 4.73 2.16
C VAL A 135 -11.58 4.54 1.96
N VAL A 136 -12.19 5.41 1.18
CA VAL A 136 -13.50 5.15 0.56
C VAL A 136 -13.19 4.40 -0.73
N VAL A 137 -13.61 3.16 -0.83
CA VAL A 137 -13.64 2.45 -2.11
C VAL A 137 -14.86 2.98 -2.85
N GLU A 138 -14.68 3.97 -3.69
CA GLU A 138 -15.69 4.35 -4.68
C GLU A 138 -15.78 3.22 -5.71
N GLU A 139 -16.95 2.67 -5.92
CA GLU A 139 -17.24 1.67 -6.97
C GLU A 139 -17.17 2.25 -8.40
N SER A 140 -16.55 3.40 -8.60
CA SER A 140 -16.43 4.03 -9.91
C SER A 140 -15.03 3.86 -10.48
N ASP A 141 -14.92 3.16 -11.59
CA ASP A 141 -13.74 3.09 -12.47
C ASP A 141 -12.43 2.71 -11.75
N ASP A 142 -12.46 1.69 -10.88
CA ASP A 142 -11.24 1.14 -10.33
C ASP A 142 -10.57 0.28 -11.42
N ASP A 143 -9.58 0.85 -12.10
CA ASP A 143 -8.70 0.15 -13.05
C ASP A 143 -8.06 -1.13 -12.43
N ASN A 144 -8.24 -1.33 -11.11
CA ASN A 144 -7.77 -2.52 -10.40
C ASN A 144 -8.79 -3.67 -10.43
N VAL A 145 -10.04 -3.46 -10.86
CA VAL A 145 -11.06 -4.52 -10.95
C VAL A 145 -11.31 -4.87 -12.41
N ILE A 146 -10.76 -5.98 -12.86
CA ILE A 146 -10.97 -6.49 -14.21
C ILE A 146 -12.18 -7.42 -14.20
N HIS A 147 -13.32 -6.93 -14.72
CA HIS A 147 -14.50 -7.74 -15.01
C HIS A 147 -14.45 -8.15 -16.49
N ASN A 148 -14.30 -9.39 -16.84
CA ASN A 148 -14.43 -9.90 -18.22
C ASN A 148 -13.36 -9.41 -19.23
N MET A 149 -12.08 -9.63 -18.95
CA MET A 149 -11.05 -9.50 -19.97
C MET A 149 -11.24 -10.59 -21.04
N SER A 150 -11.33 -10.22 -22.31
CA SER A 150 -11.38 -11.18 -23.41
C SER A 150 -10.04 -11.90 -23.56
N VAL A 151 -10.06 -13.09 -24.18
CA VAL A 151 -8.81 -13.84 -24.46
C VAL A 151 -7.86 -13.03 -25.35
N GLU A 152 -8.40 -12.25 -26.28
CA GLU A 152 -7.62 -11.41 -27.19
C GLU A 152 -6.95 -10.25 -26.45
N GLU A 153 -7.67 -9.57 -25.54
CA GLU A 153 -7.11 -8.54 -24.68
C GLU A 153 -6.03 -9.09 -23.75
N ALA A 154 -6.26 -10.26 -23.14
CA ALA A 154 -5.28 -10.91 -22.27
C ALA A 154 -4.00 -11.30 -23.05
N ILE A 155 -4.13 -11.79 -24.28
CA ILE A 155 -2.98 -12.11 -25.15
C ILE A 155 -2.24 -10.84 -25.53
N ASN A 156 -2.94 -9.78 -25.91
CA ASN A 156 -2.33 -8.51 -26.28
C ASN A 156 -1.57 -7.89 -25.08
N GLU A 157 -2.13 -7.93 -23.87
CA GLU A 157 -1.46 -7.47 -22.65
C GLU A 157 -0.16 -8.25 -22.37
N VAL A 158 -0.19 -9.58 -22.51
CA VAL A 158 1.00 -10.44 -22.31
C VAL A 158 2.05 -10.21 -23.40
N LEU A 159 1.64 -9.97 -24.65
CA LEU A 159 2.55 -9.75 -25.78
C LEU A 159 3.02 -8.30 -25.90
N ASP A 160 2.37 -7.36 -25.22
CA ASP A 160 2.79 -5.96 -25.24
C ASP A 160 4.13 -5.80 -24.49
N LYS A 161 5.13 -5.39 -25.24
CA LYS A 161 6.47 -5.07 -24.73
C LYS A 161 6.68 -3.58 -24.54
N THR A 162 5.64 -2.77 -24.74
CA THR A 162 5.72 -1.32 -24.66
C THR A 162 6.02 -0.91 -23.21
N GLY A 163 6.97 0.01 -23.05
CA GLY A 163 7.34 0.52 -21.72
C GLY A 163 8.23 -0.40 -20.88
N ARG A 164 8.62 -1.60 -21.37
CA ARG A 164 9.54 -2.46 -20.63
C ARG A 164 10.93 -1.83 -20.53
N ILE A 165 11.49 -1.93 -19.35
CA ILE A 165 12.82 -1.41 -19.02
C ILE A 165 13.82 -2.54 -19.20
N TYR A 166 14.88 -2.29 -20.00
CA TYR A 166 15.95 -3.25 -20.24
C TYR A 166 16.74 -3.57 -18.97
N LEU A 167 16.90 -4.85 -18.67
CA LEU A 167 17.70 -5.35 -17.54
C LEU A 167 19.09 -5.85 -18.02
N ALA A 168 20.15 -5.12 -17.72
CA ALA A 168 21.51 -5.62 -17.98
C ALA A 168 21.92 -6.68 -16.92
N PRO A 169 22.68 -7.73 -17.30
CA PRO A 169 23.21 -8.02 -18.63
C PRO A 169 22.17 -8.59 -19.60
N LYS A 170 22.49 -8.63 -20.89
CA LYS A 170 21.59 -9.11 -21.95
C LYS A 170 20.96 -10.48 -21.63
N ALA A 171 21.72 -11.41 -21.06
CA ALA A 171 21.21 -12.73 -20.69
C ALA A 171 20.06 -12.67 -19.67
N LEU A 172 20.07 -11.73 -18.74
CA LEU A 172 18.97 -11.50 -17.81
C LEU A 172 17.76 -10.94 -18.56
N ASN A 173 17.99 -9.93 -19.39
CA ASN A 173 16.91 -9.33 -20.18
C ASN A 173 16.24 -10.35 -21.09
N ASP A 174 17.01 -11.20 -21.77
CA ASP A 174 16.48 -12.24 -22.64
C ASP A 174 15.67 -13.30 -21.89
N ALA A 175 16.01 -13.54 -20.61
CA ALA A 175 15.30 -14.52 -19.76
C ALA A 175 14.03 -13.95 -19.11
N THR A 176 13.95 -12.63 -18.89
CA THR A 176 12.84 -11.97 -18.20
C THR A 176 11.97 -11.11 -19.11
N ASP A 177 12.44 -10.87 -20.34
CA ASP A 177 11.83 -9.92 -21.28
C ASP A 177 11.82 -8.46 -20.79
N GLY A 178 12.78 -8.12 -19.89
CA GLY A 178 12.84 -6.83 -19.20
C GLY A 178 11.97 -6.75 -17.96
N ALA A 179 11.74 -5.54 -17.47
CA ALA A 179 10.88 -5.25 -16.33
C ALA A 179 9.86 -4.17 -16.69
N LEU A 180 8.66 -4.26 -16.14
CA LEU A 180 7.63 -3.22 -16.28
C LEU A 180 7.71 -2.21 -15.13
N PRO A 181 7.33 -0.95 -15.35
CA PRO A 181 7.10 -0.01 -14.26
C PRO A 181 6.07 -0.58 -13.27
N GLY A 182 6.45 -0.65 -11.99
CA GLY A 182 5.67 -1.32 -10.94
C GLY A 182 6.26 -2.66 -10.51
N ASP A 183 7.17 -3.26 -11.29
CA ASP A 183 7.80 -4.52 -10.93
C ASP A 183 8.76 -4.37 -9.75
N SER A 184 8.83 -5.44 -8.95
CA SER A 184 9.76 -5.55 -7.82
C SER A 184 10.61 -6.82 -7.96
N ILE A 185 11.93 -6.63 -8.01
CA ILE A 185 12.93 -7.68 -8.22
C ILE A 185 13.74 -7.86 -6.94
N ILE A 186 13.95 -9.09 -6.51
CA ILE A 186 14.81 -9.40 -5.37
C ILE A 186 16.07 -10.11 -5.87
N VAL A 187 17.23 -9.52 -5.57
CA VAL A 187 18.55 -10.10 -5.83
C VAL A 187 19.09 -10.67 -4.53
N PHE A 188 19.26 -11.98 -4.48
CA PHE A 188 19.83 -12.62 -3.30
C PHE A 188 21.03 -13.49 -3.69
N ALA A 189 22.08 -13.43 -2.87
CA ALA A 189 23.26 -14.25 -3.05
C ALA A 189 24.08 -14.28 -1.75
N ARG A 190 24.98 -15.24 -1.64
CA ARG A 190 25.94 -15.33 -0.52
C ARG A 190 26.79 -14.04 -0.43
N PRO A 191 27.37 -13.75 0.73
CA PRO A 191 28.38 -12.70 0.84
C PRO A 191 29.49 -12.85 -0.21
N GLU A 192 30.09 -11.74 -0.62
CA GLU A 192 31.29 -11.67 -1.49
C GLU A 192 31.16 -12.24 -2.91
N VAL A 193 29.98 -12.71 -3.35
CA VAL A 193 29.79 -13.24 -4.73
C VAL A 193 29.53 -12.17 -5.78
N GLY A 194 29.60 -10.89 -5.42
CA GLY A 194 29.51 -9.78 -6.39
C GLY A 194 28.15 -9.13 -6.53
N LYS A 195 27.25 -9.19 -5.53
CA LYS A 195 25.92 -8.52 -5.56
C LYS A 195 25.99 -7.05 -5.97
N THR A 196 26.86 -6.27 -5.32
CA THR A 196 27.01 -4.83 -5.63
C THR A 196 27.59 -4.59 -7.03
N ALA A 197 28.47 -5.48 -7.53
CA ALA A 197 28.96 -5.42 -8.91
C ALA A 197 27.84 -5.70 -9.92
N PHE A 198 26.97 -6.67 -9.62
CA PHE A 198 25.78 -6.93 -10.43
C PHE A 198 24.83 -5.72 -10.42
N CYS A 199 24.61 -5.07 -9.29
CA CYS A 199 23.84 -3.82 -9.23
C CYS A 199 24.45 -2.71 -10.09
N CYS A 200 25.80 -2.58 -10.11
CA CYS A 200 26.47 -1.64 -11.01
C CYS A 200 26.20 -1.95 -12.48
N THR A 201 26.11 -3.23 -12.85
CA THR A 201 25.75 -3.63 -14.23
C THR A 201 24.31 -3.27 -14.58
N LEU A 202 23.36 -3.51 -13.68
CA LEU A 202 21.95 -3.07 -13.84
C LEU A 202 21.86 -1.55 -14.01
N MET A 203 22.51 -0.80 -13.11
CA MET A 203 22.55 0.66 -13.16
C MET A 203 23.14 1.18 -14.47
N ALA A 204 24.20 0.53 -15.00
CA ALA A 204 24.79 0.92 -16.27
C ALA A 204 23.82 0.74 -17.44
N GLY A 205 23.00 -0.31 -17.42
CA GLY A 205 21.94 -0.51 -18.38
C GLY A 205 20.90 0.61 -18.31
N PHE A 206 20.39 0.92 -17.12
CA PHE A 206 19.40 1.99 -16.93
C PHE A 206 19.93 3.37 -17.34
N ALA A 207 21.16 3.68 -16.94
CA ALA A 207 21.81 4.95 -17.29
C ALA A 207 21.99 5.09 -18.80
N TRP A 208 22.36 4.01 -19.49
CA TRP A 208 22.54 3.98 -20.95
C TRP A 208 21.24 4.33 -21.70
N TYR A 209 20.10 3.89 -21.17
CA TYR A 209 18.77 4.24 -21.70
C TYR A 209 18.24 5.59 -21.21
N GLY A 210 19.05 6.37 -20.49
CA GLY A 210 18.67 7.70 -20.00
C GLY A 210 17.64 7.70 -18.86
N LEU A 211 17.43 6.56 -18.20
CA LEU A 211 16.45 6.42 -17.14
C LEU A 211 17.00 6.97 -15.80
N PRO A 212 16.37 7.99 -15.21
CA PRO A 212 16.80 8.50 -13.91
C PRO A 212 16.48 7.48 -12.80
N GLY A 213 17.39 7.29 -11.87
CA GLY A 213 17.16 6.40 -10.75
C GLY A 213 18.13 6.57 -9.60
N ILE A 214 17.88 5.76 -8.57
CA ILE A 214 18.55 5.91 -7.28
C ILE A 214 19.08 4.59 -6.79
N PHE A 215 20.35 4.60 -6.36
CA PHE A 215 20.96 3.54 -5.57
C PHE A 215 20.98 3.97 -4.09
N PHE A 216 20.23 3.26 -3.28
CA PHE A 216 20.23 3.43 -1.83
C PHE A 216 21.18 2.43 -1.17
N SER A 217 22.07 2.92 -0.32
CA SER A 217 22.97 2.09 0.47
C SER A 217 22.74 2.30 1.96
N ASN A 218 22.62 1.19 2.68
CA ASN A 218 22.67 1.14 4.14
C ASN A 218 23.73 0.14 4.67
N GLU A 219 24.58 -0.36 3.78
CA GLU A 219 25.70 -1.26 4.11
C GLU A 219 27.04 -0.59 3.80
N GLU A 220 27.32 -0.32 2.53
CA GLU A 220 28.61 0.21 2.07
C GLU A 220 28.54 1.75 1.87
N PRO A 221 29.67 2.47 2.08
CA PRO A 221 29.73 3.90 1.75
C PRO A 221 29.42 4.15 0.27
N THR A 222 28.47 5.04 0.00
CA THR A 222 27.99 5.36 -1.35
C THR A 222 29.12 5.79 -2.30
N LYS A 223 30.17 6.46 -1.80
CA LYS A 223 31.34 6.85 -2.60
C LYS A 223 32.08 5.67 -3.20
N ARG A 224 32.17 4.53 -2.47
CA ARG A 224 32.79 3.31 -2.97
C ARG A 224 31.96 2.67 -4.08
N VAL A 225 30.64 2.63 -3.89
CA VAL A 225 29.72 2.12 -4.91
C VAL A 225 29.77 3.00 -6.16
N ALA A 226 29.75 4.32 -5.99
CA ALA A 226 29.86 5.28 -7.10
C ALA A 226 31.18 5.11 -7.89
N ALA A 227 32.32 4.93 -7.22
CA ALA A 227 33.59 4.66 -7.88
C ALA A 227 33.58 3.33 -8.67
N ARG A 228 33.00 2.29 -8.08
CA ARG A 228 32.82 0.98 -8.75
C ARG A 228 31.87 1.10 -9.96
N PHE A 229 30.83 1.89 -9.83
CA PHE A 229 29.91 2.20 -10.92
C PHE A 229 30.59 2.98 -12.06
N GLN A 230 31.47 3.95 -11.74
CA GLN A 230 32.26 4.66 -12.75
C GLN A 230 33.10 3.70 -13.57
N SER A 231 33.79 2.76 -12.92
CA SER A 231 34.56 1.71 -13.62
C SER A 231 33.66 0.85 -14.50
N THR A 232 32.49 0.45 -14.00
CA THR A 232 31.54 -0.38 -14.76
C THR A 232 31.00 0.36 -15.99
N ILE A 233 30.51 1.59 -15.81
CA ILE A 233 29.87 2.34 -16.90
C ILE A 233 30.87 2.84 -17.94
N THR A 234 32.12 3.17 -17.54
CA THR A 234 33.18 3.55 -18.49
C THR A 234 33.86 2.36 -19.12
N ASN A 235 33.73 1.17 -18.53
CA ASN A 235 34.52 -0.03 -18.85
C ASN A 235 36.05 0.24 -18.75
N MET A 236 36.44 1.04 -17.74
CA MET A 236 37.84 1.37 -17.43
C MET A 236 38.14 0.91 -16.00
N THR A 237 39.37 0.46 -15.78
CA THR A 237 39.87 0.20 -14.44
C THR A 237 40.11 1.51 -13.66
N ALA A 238 40.25 1.43 -12.35
CA ALA A 238 40.54 2.61 -11.53
C ALA A 238 41.87 3.29 -11.98
N ASP A 239 42.91 2.49 -12.30
CA ASP A 239 44.21 3.00 -12.79
C ASP A 239 44.09 3.69 -14.16
N GLU A 240 43.22 3.20 -15.03
CA GLU A 240 42.97 3.84 -16.34
C GLU A 240 42.19 5.14 -16.18
N ILE A 241 41.22 5.18 -15.26
CA ILE A 241 40.48 6.42 -14.94
C ILE A 241 41.43 7.48 -14.36
N GLU A 242 42.36 7.09 -13.48
CA GLU A 242 43.36 7.98 -12.93
C GLU A 242 44.31 8.53 -13.98
N LYS A 243 44.74 7.69 -14.95
CA LYS A 243 45.64 8.10 -16.03
C LYS A 243 44.96 8.92 -17.13
N GLU A 244 43.68 8.67 -17.39
CA GLU A 244 42.92 9.31 -18.48
C GLU A 244 41.61 9.95 -17.95
N PRO A 245 41.66 10.91 -17.02
CA PRO A 245 40.47 11.44 -16.34
C PRO A 245 39.53 12.21 -17.29
N GLU A 246 40.06 12.87 -18.32
CA GLU A 246 39.24 13.58 -19.31
C GLU A 246 38.44 12.60 -20.16
N LYS A 247 39.04 11.52 -20.59
CA LYS A 247 38.36 10.45 -21.35
C LYS A 247 37.32 9.77 -20.48
N ALA A 248 37.62 9.48 -19.22
CA ALA A 248 36.67 8.92 -18.28
C ALA A 248 35.47 9.85 -18.12
N SER A 249 35.69 11.15 -17.90
CA SER A 249 34.63 12.15 -17.76
C SER A 249 33.73 12.25 -19.00
N ALA A 250 34.32 12.23 -20.19
CA ALA A 250 33.56 12.23 -21.44
C ALA A 250 32.71 10.97 -21.60
N LEU A 251 33.21 9.79 -21.20
CA LEU A 251 32.47 8.52 -21.23
C LEU A 251 31.35 8.54 -20.19
N LEU A 252 31.56 9.03 -18.98
CA LEU A 252 30.54 9.16 -17.96
C LEU A 252 29.36 10.01 -18.45
N ALA A 253 29.63 11.20 -18.98
CA ALA A 253 28.61 12.07 -19.53
C ALA A 253 27.86 11.41 -20.69
N LYS A 254 28.58 10.79 -21.63
CA LYS A 254 27.97 10.12 -22.81
C LYS A 254 27.09 8.94 -22.42
N ARG A 255 27.42 8.21 -21.35
CA ARG A 255 26.74 6.98 -20.94
C ARG A 255 25.68 7.21 -19.86
N GLY A 256 25.35 8.45 -19.54
CA GLY A 256 24.24 8.79 -18.67
C GLY A 256 24.51 8.65 -17.17
N TYR A 257 25.77 8.78 -16.74
CA TYR A 257 26.13 8.75 -15.30
C TYR A 257 25.30 9.73 -14.46
N ASP A 258 24.99 10.91 -15.00
CA ASP A 258 24.23 11.96 -14.34
C ASP A 258 22.76 11.58 -14.04
N ASN A 259 22.25 10.52 -14.65
CA ASN A 259 20.93 9.99 -14.37
C ASN A 259 20.88 9.16 -13.08
N VAL A 260 22.03 8.84 -12.48
CA VAL A 260 22.11 7.99 -11.29
C VAL A 260 22.41 8.83 -10.04
N ARG A 261 21.63 8.61 -8.99
CA ARG A 261 21.86 9.19 -7.66
C ARG A 261 22.27 8.10 -6.67
N PHE A 262 23.26 8.41 -5.83
CA PHE A 262 23.72 7.53 -4.77
C PHE A 262 23.35 8.15 -3.43
N ILE A 263 22.48 7.49 -2.68
CA ILE A 263 21.98 7.99 -1.42
C ILE A 263 22.33 7.02 -0.31
N ARG A 264 22.97 7.53 0.74
CA ARG A 264 23.13 6.79 1.98
C ARG A 264 21.90 7.02 2.84
N LEU A 265 21.19 5.93 3.16
CA LEU A 265 20.04 5.99 4.05
C LEU A 265 20.49 6.30 5.48
N GLN A 266 19.83 7.24 6.13
CA GLN A 266 20.08 7.63 7.52
C GLN A 266 19.27 6.76 8.48
N PHE A 267 17.98 6.60 8.19
CA PHE A 267 17.04 5.86 9.01
C PHE A 267 16.68 4.51 8.41
N SER A 268 17.05 4.26 7.15
CA SER A 268 16.78 3.04 6.40
C SER A 268 15.29 2.64 6.40
N THR A 269 14.38 3.63 6.39
CA THR A 269 12.93 3.40 6.41
C THR A 269 12.33 3.48 5.00
N PRO A 270 11.20 2.79 4.73
CA PRO A 270 10.47 2.93 3.47
C PRO A 270 10.06 4.38 3.17
N ALA A 271 9.66 5.14 4.20
CA ALA A 271 9.28 6.55 4.05
C ALA A 271 10.46 7.44 3.60
N GLU A 272 11.68 7.15 4.07
CA GLU A 272 12.88 7.85 3.62
C GLU A 272 13.16 7.55 2.14
N ILE A 273 13.03 6.29 1.71
CA ILE A 273 13.18 5.88 0.31
C ILE A 273 12.16 6.59 -0.57
N GLU A 274 10.88 6.52 -0.22
CA GLU A 274 9.79 7.13 -0.98
C GLU A 274 9.96 8.65 -1.14
N LYS A 275 10.44 9.34 -0.09
CA LYS A 275 10.76 10.78 -0.16
C LYS A 275 11.75 11.09 -1.28
N TYR A 276 12.84 10.32 -1.39
CA TYR A 276 13.84 10.54 -2.43
C TYR A 276 13.34 10.12 -3.82
N VAL A 277 12.57 9.04 -3.92
CA VAL A 277 11.91 8.62 -5.17
C VAL A 277 11.07 9.77 -5.74
N LYS A 278 10.24 10.40 -4.91
CA LYS A 278 9.43 11.56 -5.31
C LYS A 278 10.29 12.76 -5.69
N MET A 279 11.30 13.07 -4.88
CA MET A 279 12.16 14.23 -5.07
C MET A 279 12.89 14.20 -6.42
N TYR A 280 13.35 13.03 -6.84
CA TYR A 280 14.17 12.88 -8.06
C TYR A 280 13.41 12.30 -9.25
N GLY A 281 12.13 11.98 -9.11
CA GLY A 281 11.33 11.41 -10.19
C GLY A 281 11.93 10.11 -10.73
N ALA A 282 12.40 9.24 -9.83
CA ALA A 282 13.10 8.02 -10.18
C ALA A 282 12.21 7.06 -10.98
N LYS A 283 12.78 6.44 -12.01
CA LYS A 283 12.15 5.37 -12.81
C LYS A 283 12.63 3.98 -12.39
N TRP A 284 13.65 3.92 -11.61
CA TRP A 284 14.13 2.70 -10.96
C TRP A 284 14.79 3.03 -9.62
N MET A 285 14.79 2.07 -8.72
CA MET A 285 15.52 2.15 -7.46
C MET A 285 16.19 0.81 -7.12
N ILE A 286 17.37 0.88 -6.51
CA ILE A 286 18.06 -0.27 -5.92
C ILE A 286 18.29 0.01 -4.45
N VAL A 287 17.97 -0.96 -3.57
CA VAL A 287 18.19 -0.87 -2.11
C VAL A 287 19.12 -1.98 -1.68
N ASP A 288 20.33 -1.60 -1.27
CA ASP A 288 21.39 -2.50 -0.81
C ASP A 288 21.77 -2.19 0.65
N GLN A 289 21.22 -2.94 1.67
CA GLN A 289 20.50 -4.24 1.61
C GLN A 289 19.17 -4.17 2.37
N LEU A 290 18.22 -5.05 1.98
CA LEU A 290 16.89 -5.12 2.61
C LEU A 290 16.92 -5.50 4.09
N ARG A 291 17.79 -6.43 4.49
CA ARG A 291 17.89 -6.88 5.90
C ARG A 291 18.30 -5.78 6.88
N ASN A 292 18.86 -4.68 6.38
CA ASN A 292 19.29 -3.52 7.17
C ASN A 292 18.22 -2.41 7.18
N MET A 293 17.06 -2.67 6.60
CA MET A 293 15.94 -1.74 6.67
C MET A 293 15.38 -1.69 8.09
N HIS A 294 14.94 -0.52 8.49
CA HIS A 294 14.23 -0.32 9.75
C HIS A 294 12.74 -0.29 9.48
N ILE A 295 12.04 -1.31 9.94
CA ILE A 295 10.58 -1.40 9.91
C ILE A 295 10.10 -1.23 11.36
N PRO A 296 9.33 -0.18 11.67
CA PRO A 296 8.86 0.05 13.03
C PRO A 296 8.15 -1.17 13.62
N ARG A 297 8.41 -1.48 14.88
CA ARG A 297 7.82 -2.59 15.65
C ARG A 297 8.23 -4.00 15.22
N LEU A 298 9.16 -4.17 14.30
CA LEU A 298 9.66 -5.48 13.91
C LEU A 298 11.10 -5.68 14.34
N GLU A 299 11.37 -6.78 15.05
CA GLU A 299 12.72 -7.15 15.50
C GLU A 299 13.23 -8.42 14.80
N GLY A 300 12.36 -9.24 14.27
CA GLY A 300 12.69 -10.50 13.58
C GLY A 300 13.28 -10.26 12.20
N LYS A 301 14.52 -10.77 11.95
CA LYS A 301 15.22 -10.57 10.66
C LYS A 301 14.40 -11.00 9.44
N THR A 302 13.66 -12.12 9.54
CA THR A 302 12.80 -12.62 8.46
C THR A 302 11.61 -11.69 8.22
N GLN A 303 10.94 -11.25 9.30
CA GLN A 303 9.82 -10.32 9.21
C GLN A 303 10.24 -8.96 8.64
N VAL A 304 11.40 -8.43 9.06
CA VAL A 304 11.97 -7.20 8.49
C VAL A 304 12.22 -7.36 7.00
N LEU A 305 12.75 -8.50 6.56
CA LEU A 305 13.01 -8.76 5.14
C LEU A 305 11.70 -8.82 4.33
N GLU A 306 10.70 -9.54 4.82
CA GLU A 306 9.38 -9.68 4.19
C GLU A 306 8.68 -8.33 4.06
N GLU A 307 8.59 -7.55 5.14
CA GLU A 307 7.96 -6.25 5.12
C GLU A 307 8.75 -5.21 4.33
N SER A 308 10.07 -5.30 4.30
CA SER A 308 10.91 -4.46 3.43
C SER A 308 10.65 -4.75 1.95
N ALA A 309 10.58 -6.01 1.57
CA ALA A 309 10.28 -6.41 0.19
C ALA A 309 8.87 -5.96 -0.22
N LYS A 310 7.88 -6.09 0.67
CA LYS A 310 6.51 -5.61 0.46
C LYS A 310 6.47 -4.09 0.28
N ALA A 311 7.13 -3.35 1.16
CA ALA A 311 7.20 -1.89 1.08
C ALA A 311 7.86 -1.40 -0.22
N LEU A 312 8.93 -2.06 -0.70
CA LEU A 312 9.54 -1.72 -1.98
C LEU A 312 8.58 -1.95 -3.15
N ARG A 313 7.83 -3.05 -3.13
CA ARG A 313 6.82 -3.34 -4.15
C ARG A 313 5.71 -2.29 -4.16
N GLU A 314 5.23 -1.88 -2.99
CA GLU A 314 4.21 -0.83 -2.86
C GLU A 314 4.71 0.52 -3.42
N ILE A 315 5.96 0.90 -3.11
CA ILE A 315 6.59 2.10 -3.67
C ILE A 315 6.73 2.00 -5.19
N ALA A 316 7.15 0.82 -5.71
CA ALA A 316 7.31 0.59 -7.13
C ALA A 316 5.98 0.76 -7.89
N ALA A 317 4.91 0.12 -7.41
CA ALA A 317 3.57 0.22 -7.98
C ALA A 317 3.05 1.66 -7.93
N LYS A 318 3.12 2.31 -6.76
CA LYS A 318 2.61 3.66 -6.52
C LYS A 318 3.28 4.73 -7.40
N HIS A 319 4.57 4.57 -7.70
CA HIS A 319 5.36 5.55 -8.45
C HIS A 319 5.72 5.10 -9.86
N SER A 320 5.17 3.98 -10.33
CA SER A 320 5.41 3.42 -11.66
C SER A 320 6.91 3.35 -11.98
N LEU A 321 7.68 2.69 -11.10
CA LEU A 321 9.11 2.48 -11.24
C LEU A 321 9.48 1.00 -11.03
N VAL A 322 10.68 0.60 -11.45
CA VAL A 322 11.22 -0.72 -11.13
C VAL A 322 11.99 -0.68 -9.82
N SER A 323 11.63 -1.53 -8.86
CA SER A 323 12.36 -1.66 -7.60
C SER A 323 13.23 -2.92 -7.59
N ILE A 324 14.45 -2.79 -7.06
CA ILE A 324 15.38 -3.89 -6.89
C ILE A 324 15.85 -3.91 -5.44
N GLY A 325 15.47 -4.94 -4.73
CA GLY A 325 15.92 -5.18 -3.36
C GLY A 325 17.08 -6.18 -3.33
N VAL A 326 18.15 -5.85 -2.62
CA VAL A 326 19.32 -6.73 -2.46
C VAL A 326 19.33 -7.34 -1.07
N THR A 327 19.57 -8.64 -0.97
CA THR A 327 19.71 -9.32 0.32
C THR A 327 20.75 -10.43 0.28
N GLN A 328 21.16 -10.90 1.44
CA GLN A 328 22.07 -12.03 1.54
C GLN A 328 21.25 -13.31 1.69
N ALA A 329 21.60 -14.34 0.93
CA ALA A 329 21.13 -15.68 1.19
C ALA A 329 21.64 -16.12 2.56
N GLY A 330 20.77 -16.65 3.41
CA GLY A 330 21.18 -17.34 4.63
C GLY A 330 21.95 -18.60 4.28
N ASP A 331 22.76 -19.07 5.21
CA ASP A 331 23.42 -20.39 5.12
C ASP A 331 22.38 -21.50 5.22
#